data_a1963391805ca044103b2d286dab990b
#
_entry.id   a1963391805ca044103b2d286dab990b
#
_cell.length_a   1.000
_cell.length_b   1.000
_cell.length_c   1.000
_cell.angle_alpha   90.00
_cell.angle_beta   90.00
_cell.angle_gamma   90.00
#
_symmetry.space_group_name_H-M   'P 1'
#
loop_
_entity.id
_entity.type
_entity.pdbx_description
1 polymer ?
#
loop_
_entity_poly.entity_id
_entity_poly.type
_entity_poly.pdbx_seq_one_letter_code
_entity_poly.pdbx_strand_id
1 'polypeptide(L)'
;MKKLCIFLLLLFAATGILFAQEIEKSVKERLSNYFETYTPASANTGSCKLKSVDIDFEGRKLSIYASESFAYQPFVPETVDEIYHQIEELLPGPVRFFQTTIYANNQPIEELIPNFFRGKKKKDKSRLSNAEYKGAPWVINTSRPYEITKGLQNRHISLWQSHGKYYKNDKGEWGWQRPRLFCTTEDLFTQSFILPYVIPMLENAGANVYTPRAV
;
A
#
# COMPACT_ATOMS: atom_id res chain seq x y z
N MET A 1 24.37 29.31 47.65
CA MET A 1 23.00 29.11 47.06
C MET A 1 23.04 28.97 45.54
N LYS A 2 23.62 29.86 44.75
CA LYS A 2 23.65 29.77 43.26
C LYS A 2 24.25 28.44 42.73
N LYS A 3 25.37 27.94 43.28
CA LYS A 3 26.00 26.67 42.85
C LYS A 3 25.09 25.43 43.14
N LEU A 4 24.35 25.44 44.25
CA LEU A 4 23.43 24.37 44.61
C LEU A 4 22.19 24.35 43.67
N CYS A 5 21.66 25.51 43.30
CA CYS A 5 20.56 25.63 42.32
C CYS A 5 20.96 25.14 40.93
N ILE A 6 22.18 25.45 40.46
CA ILE A 6 22.71 24.97 39.18
C ILE A 6 22.89 23.45 39.20
N PHE A 7 23.42 22.90 40.30
CA PHE A 7 23.55 21.44 40.44
C PHE A 7 22.23 20.71 40.46
N LEU A 8 21.24 21.24 41.17
CA LEU A 8 19.87 20.70 41.16
C LEU A 8 19.21 20.77 39.77
N LEU A 9 19.37 21.87 39.04
CA LEU A 9 18.86 22.00 37.67
C LEU A 9 19.53 20.99 36.70
N LEU A 10 20.85 20.79 36.83
CA LEU A 10 21.56 19.79 36.03
C LEU A 10 21.14 18.36 36.39
N LEU A 11 20.89 18.08 37.65
CA LEU A 11 20.36 16.77 38.08
C LEU A 11 18.94 16.51 37.53
N PHE A 12 18.06 17.50 37.55
CA PHE A 12 16.71 17.39 36.98
C PHE A 12 16.75 17.24 35.48
N ALA A 13 17.64 17.95 34.79
CA ALA A 13 17.80 17.76 33.32
C ALA A 13 18.34 16.37 32.99
N ALA A 14 19.30 15.85 33.74
CA ALA A 14 19.84 14.52 33.54
C ALA A 14 18.83 13.42 33.78
N THR A 15 18.00 13.55 34.82
CA THR A 15 16.90 12.55 35.07
C THR A 15 15.82 12.59 34.00
N GLY A 16 15.49 13.78 33.49
CA GLY A 16 14.53 13.93 32.39
C GLY A 16 15.02 13.27 31.09
N ILE A 17 16.30 13.42 30.75
CA ILE A 17 16.90 12.80 29.56
C ILE A 17 16.90 11.26 29.69
N LEU A 18 17.30 10.74 30.85
CA LEU A 18 17.31 9.30 31.11
C LEU A 18 15.90 8.69 31.01
N PHE A 19 14.91 9.38 31.55
CA PHE A 19 13.51 8.93 31.48
C PHE A 19 12.98 8.93 30.03
N ALA A 20 13.30 9.96 29.24
CA ALA A 20 12.93 10.02 27.82
C ALA A 20 13.57 8.87 27.01
N GLN A 21 14.84 8.57 27.25
CA GLN A 21 15.55 7.47 26.60
C GLN A 21 14.96 6.09 26.97
N GLU A 22 14.56 5.90 28.21
CA GLU A 22 13.91 4.65 28.65
C GLU A 22 12.56 4.45 27.99
N ILE A 23 11.75 5.51 27.89
CA ILE A 23 10.47 5.50 27.18
C ILE A 23 10.68 5.18 25.70
N GLU A 24 11.63 5.86 25.04
CA GLU A 24 11.92 5.64 23.63
C GLU A 24 12.33 4.18 23.36
N LYS A 25 13.19 3.63 24.22
CA LYS A 25 13.61 2.23 24.14
C LYS A 25 12.41 1.29 24.29
N SER A 26 11.58 1.51 25.30
CA SER A 26 10.38 0.69 25.54
C SER A 26 9.39 0.77 24.35
N VAL A 27 9.18 1.95 23.77
CA VAL A 27 8.34 2.15 22.59
C VAL A 27 8.90 1.37 21.40
N LYS A 28 10.21 1.50 21.12
CA LYS A 28 10.87 0.79 20.02
C LYS A 28 10.76 -0.74 20.15
N GLU A 29 10.99 -1.28 21.33
CA GLU A 29 10.91 -2.72 21.58
C GLU A 29 9.48 -3.26 21.34
N ARG A 30 8.46 -2.58 21.87
CA ARG A 30 7.06 -3.00 21.72
C ARG A 30 6.59 -2.89 20.28
N LEU A 31 6.93 -1.81 19.59
CA LEU A 31 6.56 -1.62 18.19
C LEU A 31 7.33 -2.55 17.25
N SER A 32 8.61 -2.85 17.52
CA SER A 32 9.35 -3.86 16.74
C SER A 32 8.66 -5.21 16.83
N ASN A 33 8.32 -5.64 18.03
CA ASN A 33 7.59 -6.90 18.22
C ASN A 33 6.24 -6.90 17.51
N TYR A 34 5.49 -5.81 17.59
CA TYR A 34 4.22 -5.68 16.89
C TYR A 34 4.37 -5.87 15.37
N PHE A 35 5.29 -5.12 14.73
CA PHE A 35 5.47 -5.22 13.28
C PHE A 35 6.06 -6.56 12.83
N GLU A 36 6.92 -7.19 13.63
CA GLU A 36 7.49 -8.52 13.32
C GLU A 36 6.44 -9.63 13.37
N THR A 37 5.46 -9.49 14.26
CA THR A 37 4.37 -10.47 14.42
C THR A 37 3.12 -10.11 13.60
N TYR A 38 3.09 -8.91 13.03
CA TYR A 38 1.94 -8.43 12.26
C TYR A 38 1.72 -9.26 11.00
N THR A 39 0.53 -9.82 10.88
CA THR A 39 0.10 -10.56 9.70
C THR A 39 -1.22 -10.00 9.21
N PRO A 40 -1.27 -9.36 8.04
CA PRO A 40 -2.53 -8.88 7.48
C PRO A 40 -3.43 -10.05 7.10
N ALA A 41 -4.73 -9.92 7.36
CA ALA A 41 -5.70 -10.98 7.15
C ALA A 41 -5.87 -11.43 5.69
N SER A 42 -5.51 -10.59 4.73
CA SER A 42 -5.86 -10.79 3.32
C SER A 42 -4.69 -10.72 2.35
N ALA A 43 -3.46 -10.54 2.82
CA ALA A 43 -2.33 -10.35 1.92
C ALA A 43 -1.05 -11.00 2.45
N ASN A 44 -0.27 -11.56 1.56
CA ASN A 44 1.10 -11.96 1.87
C ASN A 44 2.04 -10.79 1.53
N THR A 45 2.27 -9.94 2.53
CA THR A 45 3.11 -8.74 2.38
C THR A 45 4.60 -9.00 2.57
N GLY A 46 4.98 -10.23 2.96
CA GLY A 46 6.29 -10.50 3.52
C GLY A 46 6.42 -10.00 4.97
N SER A 47 7.62 -10.09 5.55
CA SER A 47 7.86 -9.65 6.92
C SER A 47 7.78 -8.12 7.05
N CYS A 48 6.90 -7.66 7.92
CA CYS A 48 6.85 -6.25 8.29
C CYS A 48 7.91 -5.96 9.38
N LYS A 49 8.42 -4.74 9.41
CA LYS A 49 9.43 -4.30 10.39
C LYS A 49 9.21 -2.83 10.75
N LEU A 50 9.60 -2.49 11.97
CA LEU A 50 9.75 -1.10 12.35
C LEU A 50 11.03 -0.53 11.73
N LYS A 51 10.96 0.59 11.00
CA LYS A 51 12.13 1.31 10.48
C LYS A 51 12.69 2.29 11.52
N SER A 52 11.83 3.14 12.05
CA SER A 52 12.19 4.14 13.06
C SER A 52 10.97 4.63 13.82
N VAL A 53 11.23 5.27 14.94
CA VAL A 53 10.24 6.00 15.74
C VAL A 53 10.81 7.37 16.04
N ASP A 54 10.00 8.40 15.95
CA ASP A 54 10.29 9.76 16.37
C ASP A 54 9.26 10.20 17.41
N ILE A 55 9.74 10.68 18.56
CA ILE A 55 8.90 11.07 19.70
C ILE A 55 9.17 12.55 20.03
N ASP A 56 8.20 13.38 19.73
CA ASP A 56 8.18 14.78 20.15
C ASP A 56 7.43 14.90 21.48
N PHE A 57 8.16 14.95 22.58
CA PHE A 57 7.57 15.07 23.92
C PHE A 57 6.92 16.44 24.16
N GLU A 58 7.45 17.50 23.55
CA GLU A 58 6.91 18.87 23.71
C GLU A 58 5.61 19.01 22.91
N GLY A 59 5.62 18.62 21.63
CA GLY A 59 4.46 18.65 20.76
C GLY A 59 3.47 17.49 20.98
N ARG A 60 3.82 16.54 21.86
CA ARG A 60 3.04 15.32 22.14
C ARG A 60 2.68 14.56 20.86
N LYS A 61 3.67 14.33 20.00
CA LYS A 61 3.51 13.62 18.74
C LYS A 61 4.38 12.38 18.72
N LEU A 62 3.87 11.35 18.08
CA LEU A 62 4.55 10.09 17.87
C LEU A 62 4.47 9.72 16.39
N SER A 63 5.61 9.69 15.71
CA SER A 63 5.71 9.27 14.32
C SER A 63 6.36 7.89 14.24
N ILE A 64 5.65 6.94 13.67
CA ILE A 64 6.05 5.54 13.55
C ILE A 64 6.28 5.24 12.07
N TYR A 65 7.48 4.82 11.71
CA TYR A 65 7.83 4.49 10.33
C TYR A 65 7.97 2.98 10.17
N ALA A 66 7.05 2.39 9.42
CA ALA A 66 7.06 0.96 9.09
C ALA A 66 7.82 0.67 7.79
N SER A 67 8.17 -0.60 7.57
CA SER A 67 8.77 -1.06 6.32
C SER A 67 7.82 -0.90 5.14
N GLU A 68 8.37 -0.91 3.91
CA GLU A 68 7.55 -0.84 2.69
C GLU A 68 6.58 -2.01 2.57
N SER A 69 6.99 -3.20 3.04
CA SER A 69 6.13 -4.37 3.07
C SER A 69 4.81 -4.14 3.81
N PHE A 70 4.81 -3.30 4.82
CA PHE A 70 3.59 -2.93 5.53
C PHE A 70 2.60 -2.15 4.65
N ALA A 71 3.08 -1.44 3.63
CA ALA A 71 2.23 -0.72 2.67
C ALA A 71 1.55 -1.63 1.64
N TYR A 72 2.01 -2.88 1.49
CA TYR A 72 1.51 -3.81 0.46
C TYR A 72 0.26 -4.61 0.89
N GLN A 73 -0.53 -4.05 1.77
CA GLN A 73 -1.82 -4.61 2.19
C GLN A 73 -2.97 -3.71 1.74
N PRO A 74 -4.18 -4.25 1.58
CA PRO A 74 -5.36 -3.45 1.27
C PRO A 74 -5.82 -2.68 2.51
N PHE A 75 -5.48 -1.40 2.58
CA PHE A 75 -5.99 -0.53 3.64
C PHE A 75 -7.45 -0.14 3.38
N VAL A 76 -8.27 -0.37 4.38
CA VAL A 76 -9.64 0.15 4.48
C VAL A 76 -9.77 0.90 5.80
N PRO A 77 -10.77 1.78 5.98
CA PRO A 77 -10.90 2.56 7.21
C PRO A 77 -10.86 1.70 8.48
N GLU A 78 -11.56 0.59 8.47
CA GLU A 78 -11.68 -0.33 9.61
C GLU A 78 -10.32 -0.95 9.98
N THR A 79 -9.52 -1.33 8.97
CA THR A 79 -8.18 -1.89 9.19
C THR A 79 -7.23 -0.83 9.74
N VAL A 80 -7.33 0.41 9.27
CA VAL A 80 -6.51 1.52 9.78
C VAL A 80 -6.87 1.81 11.24
N ASP A 81 -8.15 1.90 11.57
CA ASP A 81 -8.64 2.14 12.93
C ASP A 81 -8.17 1.02 13.88
N GLU A 82 -8.25 -0.24 13.46
CA GLU A 82 -7.77 -1.41 14.20
C GLU A 82 -6.26 -1.33 14.49
N ILE A 83 -5.45 -0.98 13.49
CA ILE A 83 -3.99 -0.83 13.63
C ILE A 83 -3.67 0.27 14.65
N TYR A 84 -4.33 1.42 14.57
CA TYR A 84 -4.13 2.51 15.53
C TYR A 84 -4.51 2.10 16.94
N HIS A 85 -5.63 1.40 17.10
CA HIS A 85 -6.08 0.92 18.41
C HIS A 85 -5.08 -0.08 19.02
N GLN A 86 -4.64 -1.06 18.26
CA GLN A 86 -3.64 -2.05 18.71
C GLN A 86 -2.34 -1.37 19.13
N ILE A 87 -1.86 -0.40 18.35
CA ILE A 87 -0.64 0.33 18.69
C ILE A 87 -0.84 1.19 19.94
N GLU A 88 -1.96 1.89 20.08
CA GLU A 88 -2.26 2.68 21.28
C GLU A 88 -2.23 1.83 22.55
N GLU A 89 -2.78 0.61 22.50
CA GLU A 89 -2.77 -0.31 23.65
C GLU A 89 -1.36 -0.76 24.04
N LEU A 90 -0.45 -0.87 23.07
CA LEU A 90 0.94 -1.26 23.30
C LEU A 90 1.80 -0.12 23.85
N LEU A 91 1.43 1.13 23.63
CA LEU A 91 2.24 2.27 24.02
C LEU A 91 2.32 2.41 25.56
N PRO A 92 3.52 2.76 26.10
CA PRO A 92 3.66 3.09 27.51
C PRO A 92 2.83 4.32 27.88
N GLY A 93 2.36 4.36 29.14
CA GLY A 93 1.45 5.41 29.65
C GLY A 93 1.86 6.84 29.30
N PRO A 94 3.13 7.26 29.42
CA PRO A 94 3.55 8.63 29.11
C PRO A 94 3.31 9.09 27.67
N VAL A 95 3.30 8.16 26.70
CA VAL A 95 3.14 8.48 25.26
C VAL A 95 1.87 7.90 24.64
N ARG A 96 1.07 7.17 25.41
CA ARG A 96 -0.13 6.50 24.93
C ARG A 96 -1.14 7.43 24.28
N PHE A 97 -1.27 8.65 24.78
CA PHE A 97 -2.23 9.64 24.28
C PHE A 97 -1.57 10.73 23.43
N PHE A 98 -0.40 10.44 22.87
CA PHE A 98 0.21 11.34 21.90
C PHE A 98 -0.52 11.24 20.57
N GLN A 99 -0.47 12.33 19.81
CA GLN A 99 -0.97 12.31 18.43
C GLN A 99 -0.06 11.38 17.60
N THR A 100 -0.50 10.15 17.42
CA THR A 100 0.26 9.13 16.69
C THR A 100 -0.04 9.21 15.21
N THR A 101 1.01 9.10 14.39
CA THR A 101 0.91 8.95 12.93
C THR A 101 1.79 7.79 12.49
N ILE A 102 1.22 6.85 11.75
CA ILE A 102 1.92 5.68 11.23
C ILE A 102 2.21 5.91 9.75
N TYR A 103 3.47 5.81 9.37
CA TYR A 103 3.94 5.98 8.01
C TYR A 103 4.35 4.64 7.40
N ALA A 104 3.90 4.38 6.19
CA ALA A 104 4.37 3.30 5.34
C ALA A 104 4.60 3.85 3.93
N ASN A 105 5.70 3.46 3.29
CA ASN A 105 6.08 4.00 1.97
C ASN A 105 6.06 5.55 1.91
N ASN A 106 6.58 6.20 2.96
CA ASN A 106 6.65 7.66 3.14
C ASN A 106 5.30 8.40 3.15
N GLN A 107 4.21 7.69 3.37
CA GLN A 107 2.86 8.27 3.48
C GLN A 107 2.19 7.79 4.77
N PRO A 108 1.38 8.62 5.42
CA PRO A 108 0.48 8.15 6.47
C PRO A 108 -0.41 7.01 5.95
N ILE A 109 -0.65 6.00 6.77
CA ILE A 109 -1.41 4.81 6.32
C ILE A 109 -2.86 5.15 5.91
N GLU A 110 -3.44 6.21 6.44
CA GLU A 110 -4.74 6.74 6.02
C GLU A 110 -4.74 7.18 4.56
N GLU A 111 -3.60 7.69 4.07
CA GLU A 111 -3.45 8.10 2.69
C GLU A 111 -3.28 6.91 1.73
N LEU A 112 -3.04 5.72 2.25
CA LEU A 112 -3.01 4.49 1.46
C LEU A 112 -4.41 3.88 1.24
N ILE A 113 -5.44 4.40 1.94
CA ILE A 113 -6.83 3.98 1.71
C ILE A 113 -7.26 4.43 0.31
N PRO A 114 -7.73 3.51 -0.57
CA PRO A 114 -8.25 3.87 -1.89
C PRO A 114 -9.43 4.82 -1.82
N ASN A 115 -9.55 5.71 -2.79
CA ASN A 115 -10.68 6.66 -2.89
C ASN A 115 -12.06 5.98 -2.88
N PHE A 116 -12.14 4.72 -3.30
CA PHE A 116 -13.37 3.94 -3.28
C PHE A 116 -13.94 3.81 -1.87
N PHE A 117 -13.08 3.58 -0.87
CA PHE A 117 -13.48 3.42 0.53
C PHE A 117 -13.55 4.73 1.31
N ARG A 118 -13.10 5.85 0.71
CA ARG A 118 -13.18 7.17 1.36
C ARG A 118 -14.56 7.78 1.17
N GLY A 119 -15.10 8.37 2.23
CA GLY A 119 -16.34 9.15 2.15
C GLY A 119 -16.21 10.31 1.14
N LYS A 120 -17.32 10.75 0.53
CA LYS A 120 -17.35 11.77 -0.54
C LYS A 120 -16.53 13.02 -0.22
N LYS A 121 -16.52 13.49 1.04
CA LYS A 121 -15.76 14.67 1.49
C LYS A 121 -14.27 14.40 1.73
N LYS A 122 -13.87 13.13 1.90
CA LYS A 122 -12.50 12.71 2.21
C LYS A 122 -11.75 12.16 0.97
N LYS A 123 -12.39 12.17 -0.21
CA LYS A 123 -11.74 11.73 -1.45
C LYS A 123 -10.61 12.67 -1.84
N ASP A 124 -9.46 12.07 -2.11
CA ASP A 124 -8.31 12.78 -2.65
C ASP A 124 -8.57 13.09 -4.13
N LYS A 125 -8.79 14.36 -4.42
CA LYS A 125 -9.09 14.83 -5.78
C LYS A 125 -7.91 14.72 -6.73
N SER A 126 -6.68 14.70 -6.22
CA SER A 126 -5.47 14.54 -7.04
C SER A 126 -5.38 13.15 -7.69
N ARG A 127 -6.04 12.16 -7.09
CA ARG A 127 -6.14 10.78 -7.59
C ARG A 127 -7.32 10.55 -8.54
N LEU A 128 -8.11 11.57 -8.79
CA LEU A 128 -9.21 11.50 -9.75
C LEU A 128 -8.71 12.07 -11.08
N SER A 129 -9.14 11.45 -12.18
CA SER A 129 -8.90 12.04 -13.48
C SER A 129 -9.62 13.39 -13.57
N ASN A 130 -8.86 14.47 -13.75
CA ASN A 130 -9.42 15.81 -14.01
C ASN A 130 -9.78 16.01 -15.48
N ALA A 131 -9.55 15.01 -16.32
CA ALA A 131 -9.83 15.09 -17.72
C ALA A 131 -11.33 14.86 -17.99
N GLU A 132 -12.15 15.88 -17.78
CA GLU A 132 -13.40 15.97 -18.52
C GLU A 132 -13.06 16.22 -19.99
N TYR A 133 -12.76 15.16 -20.71
CA TYR A 133 -12.58 15.25 -22.15
C TYR A 133 -13.93 15.48 -22.81
N LYS A 134 -14.16 16.72 -23.27
CA LYS A 134 -15.41 17.13 -23.95
C LYS A 134 -15.37 16.92 -25.45
N GLY A 135 -14.27 16.39 -25.98
CA GLY A 135 -14.10 16.14 -27.43
C GLY A 135 -14.63 14.79 -27.88
N ALA A 136 -14.37 14.45 -29.13
CA ALA A 136 -14.65 13.11 -29.66
C ALA A 136 -13.80 12.06 -28.91
N PRO A 137 -14.32 10.83 -28.67
CA PRO A 137 -13.54 9.78 -27.99
C PRO A 137 -12.19 9.58 -28.67
N TRP A 138 -11.14 9.37 -27.87
CA TRP A 138 -9.79 9.09 -28.39
C TRP A 138 -9.74 7.80 -29.21
N VAL A 139 -10.58 6.84 -28.84
CA VAL A 139 -10.76 5.60 -29.60
C VAL A 139 -12.13 5.68 -30.25
N ILE A 140 -12.15 5.86 -31.55
CA ILE A 140 -13.36 5.85 -32.35
C ILE A 140 -13.43 4.50 -33.06
N ASN A 141 -14.50 3.78 -32.84
CA ASN A 141 -14.79 2.65 -33.70
C ASN A 141 -15.18 3.17 -35.08
N THR A 142 -14.26 3.10 -36.02
CA THR A 142 -14.46 3.60 -37.40
C THR A 142 -15.44 2.68 -38.17
N SER A 143 -15.64 1.47 -37.72
CA SER A 143 -16.64 0.55 -38.26
C SER A 143 -17.91 0.58 -37.40
N ARG A 144 -18.69 1.65 -37.53
CA ARG A 144 -20.05 1.67 -36.98
C ARG A 144 -21.02 1.07 -38.01
N PRO A 145 -21.24 -0.24 -38.05
CA PRO A 145 -22.35 -0.76 -38.80
C PRO A 145 -23.63 -0.28 -38.13
N TYR A 146 -24.60 0.13 -38.91
CA TYR A 146 -25.93 0.48 -38.41
C TYR A 146 -26.64 -0.73 -37.80
N GLU A 147 -26.20 -1.91 -38.19
CA GLU A 147 -26.69 -3.20 -37.66
C GLU A 147 -25.56 -3.92 -36.91
N ILE A 148 -25.87 -4.44 -35.74
CA ILE A 148 -24.96 -5.28 -34.96
C ILE A 148 -24.97 -6.67 -35.59
N THR A 149 -23.90 -7.02 -36.29
CA THR A 149 -23.74 -8.32 -36.96
C THR A 149 -23.01 -9.34 -36.10
N LYS A 150 -22.37 -8.92 -35.02
CA LYS A 150 -21.60 -9.78 -34.11
C LYS A 150 -21.95 -9.47 -32.66
N GLY A 151 -21.98 -10.48 -31.82
CA GLY A 151 -22.44 -10.39 -30.44
C GLY A 151 -21.66 -9.38 -29.56
N LEU A 152 -20.37 -9.18 -29.85
CA LEU A 152 -19.51 -8.24 -29.13
C LEU A 152 -19.17 -6.98 -29.95
N GLN A 153 -19.93 -6.71 -30.99
CA GLN A 153 -19.71 -5.53 -31.86
C GLN A 153 -19.62 -4.24 -31.03
N ASN A 154 -18.56 -3.46 -31.26
CA ASN A 154 -18.28 -2.20 -30.57
C ASN A 154 -18.04 -2.31 -29.04
N ARG A 155 -17.81 -3.52 -28.51
CA ARG A 155 -17.40 -3.68 -27.12
C ARG A 155 -15.89 -3.50 -27.01
N HIS A 156 -15.46 -2.72 -25.99
CA HIS A 156 -14.07 -2.51 -25.65
C HIS A 156 -13.74 -3.36 -24.44
N ILE A 157 -12.82 -4.31 -24.61
CA ILE A 157 -12.44 -5.28 -23.59
C ILE A 157 -10.97 -5.10 -23.27
N SER A 158 -10.64 -4.78 -22.03
CA SER A 158 -9.28 -4.83 -21.53
C SER A 158 -9.04 -6.19 -20.91
N LEU A 159 -8.07 -6.93 -21.45
CA LEU A 159 -7.77 -8.29 -21.04
C LEU A 159 -6.34 -8.39 -20.54
N TRP A 160 -6.18 -8.95 -19.35
CA TRP A 160 -4.88 -9.19 -18.75
C TRP A 160 -4.60 -10.69 -18.68
N GLN A 161 -3.54 -11.12 -19.35
CA GLN A 161 -3.20 -12.55 -19.51
C GLN A 161 -2.43 -13.15 -18.32
N SER A 162 -2.59 -12.68 -17.09
CA SER A 162 -1.89 -13.11 -15.89
C SER A 162 -0.72 -12.20 -15.46
N HIS A 163 -0.02 -12.56 -14.38
CA HIS A 163 0.94 -11.71 -13.70
C HIS A 163 2.26 -11.53 -14.50
N GLY A 164 2.85 -12.61 -15.02
CA GLY A 164 4.11 -12.59 -15.76
C GLY A 164 5.35 -12.44 -14.86
N LYS A 165 6.43 -11.92 -15.44
CA LYS A 165 7.69 -11.69 -14.72
C LYS A 165 7.70 -10.35 -14.00
N TYR A 166 8.37 -10.30 -12.86
CA TYR A 166 8.71 -9.09 -12.14
C TYR A 166 10.18 -9.09 -11.74
N TYR A 167 10.72 -7.92 -11.47
CA TYR A 167 12.10 -7.80 -11.02
C TYR A 167 12.19 -8.05 -9.52
N LYS A 168 12.97 -9.05 -9.12
CA LYS A 168 13.25 -9.39 -7.73
C LYS A 168 14.43 -8.57 -7.24
N ASN A 169 14.16 -7.48 -6.52
CA ASN A 169 15.21 -6.56 -6.06
C ASN A 169 16.23 -7.24 -5.13
N ASP A 170 15.79 -8.20 -4.33
CA ASP A 170 16.62 -8.97 -3.40
C ASP A 170 17.66 -9.87 -4.12
N LYS A 171 17.34 -10.30 -5.35
CA LYS A 171 18.15 -11.20 -6.17
C LYS A 171 18.77 -10.55 -7.40
N GLY A 172 18.37 -9.34 -7.74
CA GLY A 172 18.84 -8.65 -8.94
C GLY A 172 18.45 -9.32 -10.26
N GLU A 173 17.34 -10.06 -10.30
CA GLU A 173 16.92 -10.85 -11.47
C GLU A 173 15.44 -10.71 -11.79
N TRP A 174 15.07 -10.94 -13.06
CA TRP A 174 13.69 -11.10 -13.47
C TRP A 174 13.21 -12.53 -13.22
N GLY A 175 12.13 -12.69 -12.48
CA GLY A 175 11.53 -13.99 -12.21
C GLY A 175 10.02 -14.00 -12.39
N TRP A 176 9.46 -15.17 -12.61
CA TRP A 176 8.02 -15.36 -12.66
C TRP A 176 7.39 -15.04 -11.31
N GLN A 177 6.25 -14.38 -11.32
CA GLN A 177 5.54 -14.00 -10.10
C GLN A 177 4.89 -15.22 -9.46
N ARG A 178 4.37 -16.14 -10.27
CA ARG A 178 3.73 -17.36 -9.80
C ARG A 178 4.69 -18.54 -9.80
N PRO A 179 4.50 -19.50 -8.88
CA PRO A 179 5.31 -20.69 -8.80
C PRO A 179 5.08 -21.60 -10.01
N ARG A 180 5.91 -22.60 -10.09
CA ARG A 180 5.76 -23.66 -11.06
C ARG A 180 4.51 -24.49 -10.79
N LEU A 181 3.69 -24.70 -11.82
CA LEU A 181 2.50 -25.55 -11.79
C LEU A 181 2.75 -26.72 -12.74
N PHE A 182 2.91 -27.92 -12.23
CA PHE A 182 3.30 -29.10 -12.99
C PHE A 182 4.58 -28.86 -13.83
N CYS A 183 4.51 -28.94 -15.15
CA CYS A 183 5.63 -28.74 -16.06
C CYS A 183 5.83 -27.29 -16.51
N THR A 184 4.95 -26.37 -16.12
CA THR A 184 5.00 -24.96 -16.53
C THR A 184 4.84 -24.02 -15.33
N THR A 185 4.94 -22.72 -15.55
CA THR A 185 4.49 -21.71 -14.58
C THR A 185 3.04 -21.35 -14.85
N GLU A 186 2.31 -20.98 -13.81
CA GLU A 186 0.91 -20.53 -13.93
C GLU A 186 0.76 -19.38 -14.95
N ASP A 187 1.70 -18.45 -14.96
CA ASP A 187 1.70 -17.31 -15.87
C ASP A 187 1.78 -17.75 -17.34
N LEU A 188 2.65 -18.70 -17.66
CA LEU A 188 2.79 -19.24 -19.03
C LEU A 188 1.58 -20.07 -19.44
N PHE A 189 1.00 -20.82 -18.50
CA PHE A 189 -0.19 -21.60 -18.77
C PHE A 189 -1.35 -20.69 -19.21
N THR A 190 -1.61 -19.63 -18.46
CA THR A 190 -2.66 -18.67 -18.79
C THR A 190 -2.42 -17.99 -20.15
N GLN A 191 -1.18 -17.56 -20.41
CA GLN A 191 -0.80 -16.95 -21.69
C GLN A 191 -1.02 -17.88 -22.87
N SER A 192 -0.76 -19.18 -22.69
CA SER A 192 -0.83 -20.18 -23.76
C SER A 192 -2.22 -20.36 -24.40
N PHE A 193 -3.27 -19.94 -23.73
CA PHE A 193 -4.64 -19.98 -24.29
C PHE A 193 -5.26 -18.60 -24.46
N ILE A 194 -4.89 -17.61 -23.65
CA ILE A 194 -5.44 -16.27 -23.80
C ILE A 194 -4.99 -15.62 -25.10
N LEU A 195 -3.68 -15.63 -25.36
CA LEU A 195 -3.11 -14.95 -26.52
C LEU A 195 -3.55 -15.61 -27.86
N PRO A 196 -3.39 -16.94 -28.04
CA PRO A 196 -3.69 -17.56 -29.33
C PRO A 196 -5.17 -17.89 -29.55
N TYR A 197 -5.99 -17.92 -28.50
CA TYR A 197 -7.38 -18.34 -28.64
C TYR A 197 -8.38 -17.30 -28.15
N VAL A 198 -8.29 -16.87 -26.88
CA VAL A 198 -9.33 -16.00 -26.30
C VAL A 198 -9.37 -14.64 -26.98
N ILE A 199 -8.22 -13.99 -27.21
CA ILE A 199 -8.16 -12.71 -27.90
C ILE A 199 -8.72 -12.81 -29.30
N PRO A 200 -8.26 -13.71 -30.19
CA PRO A 200 -8.84 -13.87 -31.52
C PRO A 200 -10.36 -14.20 -31.49
N MET A 201 -10.82 -15.00 -30.55
CA MET A 201 -12.25 -15.29 -30.43
C MET A 201 -13.09 -14.05 -30.08
N LEU A 202 -12.60 -13.21 -29.17
CA LEU A 202 -13.26 -11.95 -28.82
C LEU A 202 -13.27 -10.97 -29.99
N GLU A 203 -12.14 -10.83 -30.67
CA GLU A 203 -12.03 -9.98 -31.88
C GLU A 203 -12.92 -10.47 -33.01
N ASN A 204 -12.96 -11.77 -33.26
CA ASN A 204 -13.86 -12.38 -34.24
C ASN A 204 -15.34 -12.19 -33.89
N ALA A 205 -15.66 -12.10 -32.58
CA ALA A 205 -16.97 -11.74 -32.13
C ALA A 205 -17.29 -10.23 -32.24
N GLY A 206 -16.34 -9.42 -32.69
CA GLY A 206 -16.50 -7.99 -32.95
C GLY A 206 -16.01 -7.07 -31.86
N ALA A 207 -15.34 -7.59 -30.82
CA ALA A 207 -14.79 -6.76 -29.76
C ALA A 207 -13.49 -6.06 -30.22
N ASN A 208 -13.22 -4.91 -29.59
CA ASN A 208 -11.92 -4.26 -29.59
C ASN A 208 -11.17 -4.72 -28.31
N VAL A 209 -10.11 -5.51 -28.48
CA VAL A 209 -9.40 -6.09 -27.33
C VAL A 209 -8.10 -5.33 -27.11
N TYR A 210 -7.87 -4.92 -25.87
CA TYR A 210 -6.66 -4.24 -25.41
C TYR A 210 -5.93 -5.10 -24.41
N THR A 211 -4.64 -5.29 -24.62
CA THR A 211 -3.77 -5.97 -23.66
C THR A 211 -2.78 -4.99 -23.08
N PRO A 212 -2.63 -4.89 -21.74
CA PRO A 212 -1.72 -3.94 -21.11
C PRO A 212 -0.25 -4.33 -21.23
N ARG A 213 0.03 -5.54 -21.76
CA ARG A 213 1.39 -6.02 -21.98
C ARG A 213 1.63 -6.24 -23.45
N ALA A 214 2.83 -5.84 -23.88
CA ALA A 214 3.35 -6.25 -25.18
C ALA A 214 3.47 -7.79 -25.21
N VAL A 215 3.18 -8.36 -26.35
CA VAL A 215 3.32 -9.78 -26.64
C VAL A 215 4.78 -10.09 -26.90
#